data_0369809711a09df21f4063594e94363f
#
_entry.id   0369809711a09df21f4063594e94363f
#
_cell.length_a   1.000
_cell.length_b   1.000
_cell.length_c   1.000
_cell.angle_alpha   90.00
_cell.angle_beta   90.00
_cell.angle_gamma   90.00
#
_symmetry.space_group_name_H-M   'P 1'
#
loop_
_entity.id
_entity.type
_entity.pdbx_description
1 polymer ?
#
loop_
_entity_poly.entity_id
_entity_poly.type
_entity_poly.pdbx_seq_one_letter_code
_entity_poly.pdbx_strand_id
1 'polypeptide(L)'
;DKNFSTMSLAGTKKALSDQKAEWSYKEISEQEIVTSAIFDSLQHITQVVKMSRPYTQQAGNLVHLRTDVSGVVTRKNASIVKFVNALHPTPAVCGTPFKNAKSFILTHEGYNRQFYTGFLGSINCEKEGSSLFVNLRSMKIENNIASLYVGGGIVENSDAELEWIETQNKLQTMLKVVAPML
;
A
#
# COMPACT_ATOMS: atom_id res chain seq x y z
N ASP A 1 -5.13 19.35 15.54
CA ASP A 1 -3.71 19.16 15.27
C ASP A 1 -3.47 18.98 13.78
N LYS A 2 -2.30 19.46 13.35
CA LYS A 2 -1.90 19.37 11.93
C LYS A 2 -0.84 18.29 11.72
N ASN A 3 -0.59 17.49 12.72
CA ASN A 3 0.34 16.40 12.66
C ASN A 3 -0.22 15.28 11.79
N PHE A 4 0.65 14.63 11.03
CA PHE A 4 0.32 13.42 10.28
C PHE A 4 1.38 12.35 10.55
N SER A 5 0.97 11.12 10.37
CA SER A 5 1.85 9.96 10.29
C SER A 5 1.35 9.08 9.16
N THR A 6 2.25 8.60 8.34
CA THR A 6 2.00 7.62 7.29
C THR A 6 3.17 6.66 7.20
N MET A 7 3.07 5.65 6.36
CA MET A 7 4.15 4.70 6.14
C MET A 7 4.24 4.31 4.67
N SER A 8 5.45 4.07 4.22
CA SER A 8 5.72 3.31 3.02
C SER A 8 5.89 1.85 3.42
N LEU A 9 5.14 0.97 2.79
CA LEU A 9 5.16 -0.46 3.06
C LEU A 9 5.18 -1.19 1.72
N ALA A 10 6.34 -1.72 1.35
CA ALA A 10 6.53 -2.46 0.10
C ALA A 10 7.54 -3.59 0.29
N GLY A 11 7.63 -4.48 -0.71
CA GLY A 11 8.36 -5.73 -0.55
C GLY A 11 7.65 -6.68 0.42
N THR A 12 7.53 -7.94 0.05
CA THR A 12 6.84 -8.94 0.87
C THR A 12 7.60 -10.24 0.83
N LYS A 13 7.86 -10.81 2.02
CA LYS A 13 8.41 -12.16 2.16
C LYS A 13 7.64 -12.94 3.22
N LYS A 14 7.74 -14.26 3.15
CA LYS A 14 7.23 -15.13 4.21
C LYS A 14 8.10 -14.95 5.46
N ALA A 15 7.48 -14.78 6.62
CA ALA A 15 8.20 -14.75 7.89
C ALA A 15 8.85 -16.11 8.15
N LEU A 16 10.14 -16.13 8.46
CA LEU A 16 10.87 -17.31 8.91
C LEU A 16 10.97 -17.24 10.43
N SER A 17 10.78 -18.37 11.10
CA SER A 17 10.63 -18.42 12.56
C SER A 17 11.84 -17.89 13.35
N ASP A 18 13.06 -17.96 12.80
CA ASP A 18 14.30 -17.69 13.56
C ASP A 18 15.34 -16.87 12.79
N GLN A 19 15.01 -16.31 11.64
CA GLN A 19 15.96 -15.57 10.82
C GLN A 19 15.49 -14.15 10.52
N LYS A 20 16.41 -13.18 10.55
CA LYS A 20 16.16 -11.85 10.01
C LYS A 20 15.90 -11.96 8.50
N ALA A 21 14.84 -11.35 8.02
CA ALA A 21 14.57 -11.32 6.60
C ALA A 21 15.70 -10.59 5.87
N GLU A 22 16.33 -11.27 4.92
CA GLU A 22 17.26 -10.66 3.98
C GLU A 22 16.47 -10.12 2.79
N TRP A 23 16.68 -8.84 2.47
CA TRP A 23 15.99 -8.15 1.40
C TRP A 23 16.87 -8.10 0.16
N SER A 24 16.34 -8.54 -0.98
CA SER A 24 17.01 -8.45 -2.26
C SER A 24 16.91 -7.05 -2.85
N TYR A 25 17.67 -6.80 -3.91
CA TYR A 25 17.62 -5.52 -4.63
C TYR A 25 16.21 -5.18 -5.12
N LYS A 26 15.41 -6.19 -5.52
CA LYS A 26 14.03 -6.02 -5.96
C LYS A 26 13.18 -5.36 -4.88
N GLU A 27 13.10 -5.96 -3.69
CA GLU A 27 12.25 -5.45 -2.61
C GLU A 27 12.74 -4.10 -2.08
N ILE A 28 14.05 -3.88 -2.06
CA ILE A 28 14.62 -2.58 -1.69
C ILE A 28 14.23 -1.52 -2.71
N SER A 29 14.34 -1.80 -4.01
CA SER A 29 13.95 -0.88 -5.08
C SER A 29 12.44 -0.56 -5.05
N GLU A 30 11.59 -1.56 -4.84
CA GLU A 30 10.14 -1.34 -4.64
C GLU A 30 9.87 -0.37 -3.47
N GLN A 31 10.54 -0.59 -2.35
CA GLN A 31 10.38 0.25 -1.17
C GLN A 31 10.88 1.68 -1.41
N GLU A 32 12.01 1.86 -2.08
CA GLU A 32 12.57 3.18 -2.41
C GLU A 32 11.65 3.96 -3.34
N ILE A 33 11.09 3.34 -4.37
CA ILE A 33 10.14 3.97 -5.29
C ILE A 33 8.92 4.52 -4.53
N VAL A 34 8.34 3.70 -3.65
CA VAL A 34 7.16 4.12 -2.86
C VAL A 34 7.52 5.21 -1.85
N THR A 35 8.64 5.07 -1.16
CA THR A 35 9.10 6.04 -0.16
C THR A 35 9.39 7.40 -0.78
N SER A 36 10.10 7.42 -1.91
CA SER A 36 10.41 8.66 -2.63
C SER A 36 9.15 9.36 -3.12
N ALA A 37 8.21 8.61 -3.70
CA ALA A 37 6.94 9.19 -4.16
C ALA A 37 6.10 9.78 -3.02
N ILE A 38 6.06 9.13 -1.85
CA ILE A 38 5.40 9.67 -0.66
C ILE A 38 6.10 10.95 -0.20
N PHE A 39 7.42 10.94 -0.12
CA PHE A 39 8.20 12.11 0.29
C PHE A 39 7.98 13.30 -0.65
N ASP A 40 8.11 13.08 -1.97
CA ASP A 40 7.92 14.12 -2.99
C ASP A 40 6.51 14.71 -2.96
N SER A 41 5.50 13.88 -2.73
CA SER A 41 4.12 14.34 -2.61
C SER A 41 3.89 15.18 -1.36
N LEU A 42 4.54 14.82 -0.25
CA LEU A 42 4.34 15.49 1.03
C LEU A 42 5.13 16.78 1.18
N GLN A 43 6.33 16.90 0.60
CA GLN A 43 7.16 18.10 0.73
C GLN A 43 6.47 19.40 0.24
N HIS A 44 5.51 19.29 -0.68
CA HIS A 44 4.76 20.44 -1.20
C HIS A 44 3.58 20.89 -0.31
N ILE A 45 3.13 20.04 0.60
CA ILE A 45 1.96 20.30 1.45
C ILE A 45 2.25 20.30 2.94
N THR A 46 3.50 20.03 3.33
CA THR A 46 3.93 19.95 4.72
C THR A 46 5.03 20.95 5.05
N GLN A 47 5.18 21.26 6.33
CA GLN A 47 6.28 22.11 6.81
C GLN A 47 7.51 21.30 7.19
N VAL A 48 7.28 20.10 7.74
CA VAL A 48 8.32 19.21 8.22
C VAL A 48 7.94 17.80 7.80
N VAL A 49 8.88 17.09 7.21
CA VAL A 49 8.77 15.65 6.95
C VAL A 49 9.95 14.96 7.62
N LYS A 50 9.64 13.99 8.46
CA LYS A 50 10.61 13.11 9.09
C LYS A 50 10.42 11.70 8.58
N MET A 51 11.50 11.01 8.25
CA MET A 51 11.48 9.62 7.81
C MET A 51 12.37 8.77 8.73
N SER A 52 11.90 7.56 9.05
CA SER A 52 12.74 6.54 9.67
C SER A 52 13.69 5.93 8.64
N ARG A 53 14.70 5.20 9.11
CA ARG A 53 15.38 4.22 8.26
C ARG A 53 14.42 3.08 7.94
N PRO A 54 14.58 2.43 6.77
CA PRO A 54 13.81 1.22 6.48
C PRO A 54 14.07 0.13 7.52
N TYR A 55 13.02 -0.59 7.89
CA TYR A 55 13.11 -1.73 8.80
C TYR A 55 12.10 -2.81 8.43
N THR A 56 12.33 -4.03 8.92
CA THR A 56 11.42 -5.15 8.69
C THR A 56 10.25 -5.08 9.65
N GLN A 57 9.04 -5.04 9.11
CA GLN A 57 7.78 -5.10 9.86
C GLN A 57 7.10 -6.44 9.63
N GLN A 58 6.82 -7.17 10.69
CA GLN A 58 6.02 -8.39 10.62
C GLN A 58 4.52 -8.08 10.60
N ALA A 59 3.79 -8.79 9.76
CA ALA A 59 2.33 -8.76 9.66
C ALA A 59 1.81 -10.18 9.47
N GLY A 60 1.41 -10.83 10.56
CA GLY A 60 1.03 -12.24 10.55
C GLY A 60 2.20 -13.14 10.17
N ASN A 61 2.03 -13.92 9.11
CA ASN A 61 3.05 -14.83 8.57
C ASN A 61 3.89 -14.20 7.43
N LEU A 62 3.77 -12.90 7.24
CA LEU A 62 4.53 -12.15 6.26
C LEU A 62 5.39 -11.08 6.94
N VAL A 63 6.45 -10.68 6.26
CA VAL A 63 7.28 -9.52 6.61
C VAL A 63 7.34 -8.55 5.44
N HIS A 64 7.45 -7.28 5.75
CA HIS A 64 7.51 -6.18 4.80
C HIS A 64 8.64 -5.22 5.15
N LEU A 65 9.19 -4.53 4.16
CA LEU A 65 10.01 -3.35 4.39
C LEU A 65 9.09 -2.16 4.69
N ARG A 66 9.40 -1.46 5.78
CA ARG A 66 8.63 -0.30 6.24
C ARG A 66 9.52 0.90 6.48
N THR A 67 9.06 2.07 6.06
CA THR A 67 9.59 3.38 6.42
C THR A 67 8.46 4.23 6.96
N ASP A 68 8.61 4.71 8.18
CA ASP A 68 7.64 5.65 8.77
C ASP A 68 7.92 7.06 8.28
N VAL A 69 6.85 7.79 7.95
CA VAL A 69 6.91 9.18 7.52
C VAL A 69 5.94 9.98 8.39
N SER A 70 6.42 11.05 9.00
CA SER A 70 5.61 11.90 9.88
C SER A 70 5.96 13.38 9.70
N GLY A 71 5.07 14.25 10.10
CA GLY A 71 5.31 15.67 9.99
C GLY A 71 4.11 16.54 10.33
N VAL A 72 4.15 17.77 9.83
CA VAL A 72 3.13 18.79 10.09
C VAL A 72 2.61 19.34 8.76
N VAL A 73 1.31 19.25 8.54
CA VAL A 73 0.64 19.83 7.36
C VAL A 73 0.59 21.35 7.47
N THR A 74 0.87 22.08 6.38
CA THR A 74 0.76 23.54 6.37
C THR A 74 -0.68 24.01 6.56
N ARG A 75 -0.91 25.19 7.14
CA ARG A 75 -2.27 25.75 7.33
C ARG A 75 -3.05 25.84 6.03
N LYS A 76 -2.40 26.23 4.94
CA LYS A 76 -3.00 26.36 3.59
C LYS A 76 -3.50 25.00 3.03
N ASN A 77 -2.87 23.91 3.46
CA ASN A 77 -3.14 22.56 2.96
C ASN A 77 -3.79 21.64 4.02
N ALA A 78 -4.27 22.20 5.14
CA ALA A 78 -4.87 21.46 6.27
C ALA A 78 -6.25 20.86 5.95
N SER A 79 -6.49 20.45 4.70
CA SER A 79 -7.67 19.70 4.27
C SER A 79 -7.30 18.24 4.14
N ILE A 80 -8.07 17.35 4.80
CA ILE A 80 -7.90 15.91 4.69
C ILE A 80 -7.97 15.44 3.22
N VAL A 81 -8.87 16.03 2.43
CA VAL A 81 -9.03 15.71 1.01
C VAL A 81 -7.77 16.05 0.22
N LYS A 82 -7.17 17.23 0.45
CA LYS A 82 -5.91 17.61 -0.22
C LYS A 82 -4.77 16.69 0.18
N PHE A 83 -4.69 16.34 1.47
CA PHE A 83 -3.66 15.46 1.98
C PHE A 83 -3.77 14.05 1.37
N VAL A 84 -4.97 13.49 1.35
CA VAL A 84 -5.23 12.17 0.77
C VAL A 84 -4.96 12.16 -0.73
N ASN A 85 -5.43 13.19 -1.46
CA ASN A 85 -5.19 13.30 -2.92
C ASN A 85 -3.70 13.47 -3.28
N ALA A 86 -2.88 13.98 -2.38
CA ALA A 86 -1.44 14.04 -2.58
C ALA A 86 -0.76 12.68 -2.42
N LEU A 87 -1.29 11.82 -1.54
CA LEU A 87 -0.72 10.51 -1.25
C LEU A 87 -1.31 9.37 -2.08
N HIS A 88 -2.56 9.50 -2.51
CA HIS A 88 -3.28 8.39 -3.15
C HIS A 88 -3.58 8.68 -4.62
N PRO A 89 -3.38 7.68 -5.49
CA PRO A 89 -2.75 6.38 -5.25
C PRO A 89 -1.22 6.44 -5.24
N THR A 90 -0.61 5.66 -4.37
CA THR A 90 0.86 5.49 -4.37
C THR A 90 1.33 4.58 -5.53
N PRO A 91 2.63 4.60 -5.89
CA PRO A 91 3.17 3.65 -6.86
C PRO A 91 2.91 2.19 -6.53
N ALA A 92 2.79 1.84 -5.24
CA ALA A 92 2.51 0.46 -4.80
C ALA A 92 1.18 -0.10 -5.32
N VAL A 93 0.22 0.76 -5.67
CA VAL A 93 -1.12 0.34 -6.15
C VAL A 93 -1.47 0.88 -7.54
N CYS A 94 -0.70 1.81 -8.05
CA CYS A 94 -0.91 2.41 -9.37
C CYS A 94 0.30 2.25 -10.29
N GLY A 95 1.52 2.43 -9.75
CA GLY A 95 2.76 2.46 -10.53
C GLY A 95 3.28 3.87 -10.79
N THR A 96 4.42 3.94 -11.44
CA THR A 96 5.12 5.18 -11.80
C THR A 96 5.71 5.07 -13.20
N PRO A 97 5.69 6.14 -14.05
CA PRO A 97 5.05 7.44 -13.83
C PRO A 97 3.52 7.36 -13.75
N PHE A 98 2.93 8.07 -12.82
CA PHE A 98 1.51 7.95 -12.46
C PHE A 98 0.52 7.94 -13.63
N LYS A 99 0.63 8.90 -14.54
CA LYS A 99 -0.31 9.02 -15.67
C LYS A 99 -0.26 7.81 -16.59
N ASN A 100 0.94 7.34 -16.93
CA ASN A 100 1.16 6.21 -17.82
C ASN A 100 0.67 4.91 -17.17
N ALA A 101 1.07 4.68 -15.92
CA ALA A 101 0.67 3.51 -15.16
C ALA A 101 -0.86 3.44 -14.97
N LYS A 102 -1.50 4.56 -14.62
CA LYS A 102 -2.95 4.63 -14.49
C LYS A 102 -3.67 4.34 -15.81
N SER A 103 -3.20 4.91 -16.91
CA SER A 103 -3.75 4.66 -18.25
C SER A 103 -3.63 3.18 -18.62
N PHE A 104 -2.46 2.59 -18.36
CA PHE A 104 -2.19 1.17 -18.62
C PHE A 104 -3.17 0.27 -17.82
N ILE A 105 -3.31 0.51 -16.53
CA ILE A 105 -4.23 -0.24 -15.67
C ILE A 105 -5.67 -0.17 -16.20
N LEU A 106 -6.16 1.04 -16.49
CA LEU A 106 -7.53 1.25 -16.97
C LEU A 106 -7.81 0.59 -18.33
N THR A 107 -6.77 0.42 -19.15
CA THR A 107 -6.89 -0.17 -20.49
C THR A 107 -6.73 -1.70 -20.49
N HIS A 108 -5.90 -2.26 -19.61
CA HIS A 108 -5.44 -3.64 -19.73
C HIS A 108 -5.91 -4.59 -18.61
N GLU A 109 -6.33 -4.10 -17.44
CA GLU A 109 -6.77 -5.02 -16.37
C GLU A 109 -8.07 -5.78 -16.68
N GLY A 110 -8.91 -5.26 -17.55
CA GLY A 110 -10.12 -5.95 -18.00
C GLY A 110 -11.25 -6.07 -16.97
N TYR A 111 -11.13 -5.45 -15.78
CA TYR A 111 -12.15 -5.42 -14.75
C TYR A 111 -12.17 -4.08 -14.01
N ASN A 112 -13.29 -3.80 -13.31
CA ASN A 112 -13.41 -2.61 -12.47
C ASN A 112 -12.93 -2.93 -11.05
N ARG A 113 -11.92 -2.24 -10.58
CA ARG A 113 -11.38 -2.40 -9.22
C ARG A 113 -12.38 -2.01 -8.12
N GLN A 114 -13.36 -1.17 -8.43
CA GLN A 114 -14.33 -0.63 -7.46
C GLN A 114 -13.61 -0.03 -6.23
N PHE A 115 -13.80 -0.61 -5.04
CA PHE A 115 -13.14 -0.17 -3.82
C PHE A 115 -11.73 -0.74 -3.63
N TYR A 116 -11.34 -1.76 -4.40
CA TYR A 116 -10.00 -2.33 -4.34
C TYR A 116 -8.96 -1.29 -4.74
N THR A 117 -7.87 -1.20 -4.00
CA THR A 117 -6.83 -0.15 -4.08
C THR A 117 -7.31 1.28 -3.82
N GLY A 118 -8.56 1.49 -3.43
CA GLY A 118 -9.03 2.74 -2.85
C GLY A 118 -8.53 2.93 -1.42
N PHE A 119 -9.13 3.84 -0.68
CA PHE A 119 -8.85 4.00 0.74
C PHE A 119 -10.14 4.06 1.54
N LEU A 120 -10.06 3.63 2.79
CA LEU A 120 -11.17 3.66 3.75
C LEU A 120 -10.65 3.96 5.15
N GLY A 121 -11.52 4.41 6.03
CA GLY A 121 -11.19 4.65 7.44
C GLY A 121 -12.07 5.70 8.09
N SER A 122 -11.69 6.11 9.28
CA SER A 122 -12.39 7.11 10.08
C SER A 122 -11.86 8.51 9.83
N ILE A 123 -12.75 9.50 9.82
CA ILE A 123 -12.40 10.92 9.67
C ILE A 123 -12.95 11.70 10.86
N ASN A 124 -12.11 12.53 11.47
CA ASN A 124 -12.44 13.43 12.58
C ASN A 124 -13.07 12.73 13.80
N CYS A 125 -12.60 11.54 14.15
CA CYS A 125 -12.96 10.92 15.41
C CYS A 125 -12.43 11.76 16.58
N GLU A 126 -13.29 12.13 17.54
CA GLU A 126 -13.03 13.15 18.56
C GLU A 126 -11.75 12.96 19.39
N LYS A 127 -11.34 11.71 19.62
CA LYS A 127 -10.14 11.38 20.40
C LYS A 127 -8.95 10.90 19.57
N GLU A 128 -9.19 10.37 18.39
CA GLU A 128 -8.19 9.65 17.59
C GLU A 128 -7.81 10.37 16.30
N GLY A 129 -8.57 11.45 15.94
CA GLY A 129 -8.37 12.17 14.69
C GLY A 129 -8.85 11.37 13.47
N SER A 130 -8.06 11.33 12.41
CA SER A 130 -8.40 10.62 11.17
C SER A 130 -7.41 9.50 10.92
N SER A 131 -7.92 8.32 10.57
CA SER A 131 -7.11 7.15 10.21
C SER A 131 -7.62 6.56 8.90
N LEU A 132 -6.79 6.59 7.86
CA LEU A 132 -7.13 6.11 6.52
C LEU A 132 -6.13 5.03 6.08
N PHE A 133 -6.64 3.98 5.48
CA PHE A 133 -5.88 2.82 5.04
C PHE A 133 -6.18 2.52 3.58
N VAL A 134 -5.16 2.10 2.83
CA VAL A 134 -5.37 1.59 1.47
C VAL A 134 -6.12 0.27 1.55
N ASN A 135 -7.19 0.14 0.76
CA ASN A 135 -8.03 -1.05 0.75
C ASN A 135 -7.38 -2.16 -0.09
N LEU A 136 -6.59 -3.00 0.56
CA LEU A 136 -5.90 -4.14 -0.03
C LEU A 136 -6.42 -5.46 0.56
N ARG A 137 -6.14 -6.57 -0.16
CA ARG A 137 -6.53 -7.91 0.29
C ARG A 137 -8.00 -7.94 0.70
N SER A 138 -8.82 -7.40 -0.18
CA SER A 138 -10.25 -7.25 0.01
C SER A 138 -11.02 -8.28 -0.81
N MET A 139 -12.29 -8.48 -0.46
CA MET A 139 -13.20 -9.29 -1.23
C MET A 139 -14.54 -8.56 -1.41
N LYS A 140 -15.21 -8.92 -2.49
CA LYS A 140 -16.62 -8.57 -2.74
C LYS A 140 -17.44 -9.84 -2.71
N ILE A 141 -18.54 -9.82 -1.98
CA ILE A 141 -19.53 -10.93 -1.96
C ILE A 141 -20.78 -10.41 -2.65
N GLU A 142 -21.19 -11.08 -3.71
CA GLU A 142 -22.36 -10.73 -4.49
C GLU A 142 -22.94 -11.99 -5.12
N ASN A 143 -24.26 -12.22 -5.00
CA ASN A 143 -24.97 -13.38 -5.56
C ASN A 143 -24.30 -14.73 -5.25
N ASN A 144 -23.90 -14.95 -4.01
CA ASN A 144 -23.17 -16.14 -3.53
C ASN A 144 -21.81 -16.36 -4.18
N ILE A 145 -21.23 -15.34 -4.82
CA ILE A 145 -19.88 -15.36 -5.38
C ILE A 145 -18.99 -14.45 -4.56
N ALA A 146 -17.86 -14.98 -4.09
CA ALA A 146 -16.81 -14.21 -3.44
C ALA A 146 -15.68 -13.89 -4.45
N SER A 147 -15.55 -12.62 -4.82
CA SER A 147 -14.45 -12.12 -5.66
C SER A 147 -13.35 -11.58 -4.76
N LEU A 148 -12.16 -12.21 -4.80
CA LEU A 148 -11.02 -11.83 -3.98
C LEU A 148 -10.04 -10.98 -4.81
N TYR A 149 -9.58 -9.87 -4.23
CA TYR A 149 -8.70 -8.93 -4.91
C TYR A 149 -7.31 -8.95 -4.30
N VAL A 150 -6.33 -9.23 -5.12
CA VAL A 150 -4.90 -9.22 -4.77
C VAL A 150 -4.08 -8.66 -5.93
N GLY A 151 -2.85 -8.24 -5.65
CA GLY A 151 -1.92 -7.75 -6.68
C GLY A 151 -0.51 -7.61 -6.14
N GLY A 152 0.45 -7.46 -7.03
CA GLY A 152 1.85 -7.21 -6.76
C GLY A 152 2.37 -6.01 -7.56
N GLY A 153 3.52 -5.47 -7.16
CA GLY A 153 4.27 -4.46 -7.90
C GLY A 153 5.19 -5.13 -8.92
N ILE A 154 5.13 -4.69 -10.15
CA ILE A 154 6.02 -5.15 -11.20
C ILE A 154 7.13 -4.12 -11.39
N VAL A 155 8.38 -4.56 -11.33
CA VAL A 155 9.58 -3.76 -11.57
C VAL A 155 10.43 -4.42 -12.65
N GLU A 156 11.46 -3.72 -13.14
CA GLU A 156 12.29 -4.16 -14.28
C GLU A 156 12.85 -5.58 -14.15
N ASN A 157 13.19 -6.00 -12.93
CA ASN A 157 13.75 -7.33 -12.66
C ASN A 157 12.71 -8.31 -12.07
N SER A 158 11.41 -8.06 -12.27
CA SER A 158 10.37 -8.98 -11.86
C SER A 158 10.35 -10.22 -12.76
N ASP A 159 10.25 -11.39 -12.14
CA ASP A 159 10.00 -12.66 -12.79
C ASP A 159 8.50 -12.97 -12.75
N ALA A 160 7.90 -13.25 -13.90
CA ALA A 160 6.45 -13.41 -14.02
C ALA A 160 5.89 -14.57 -13.16
N GLU A 161 6.61 -15.68 -13.05
CA GLU A 161 6.20 -16.83 -12.23
C GLU A 161 6.26 -16.49 -10.73
N LEU A 162 7.33 -15.84 -10.32
CA LEU A 162 7.49 -15.41 -8.91
C LEU A 162 6.44 -14.38 -8.51
N GLU A 163 6.11 -13.43 -9.40
CA GLU A 163 5.04 -12.45 -9.17
C GLU A 163 3.67 -13.13 -9.04
N TRP A 164 3.39 -14.11 -9.89
CA TRP A 164 2.17 -14.92 -9.79
C TRP A 164 2.10 -15.66 -8.46
N ILE A 165 3.17 -16.35 -8.06
CA ILE A 165 3.27 -17.05 -6.76
C ILE A 165 3.05 -16.06 -5.61
N GLU A 166 3.59 -14.85 -5.68
CA GLU A 166 3.38 -13.82 -4.66
C GLU A 166 1.89 -13.45 -4.54
N THR A 167 1.16 -13.30 -5.65
CA THR A 167 -0.28 -13.04 -5.60
C THR A 167 -1.04 -14.19 -4.95
N GLN A 168 -0.69 -15.46 -5.24
CA GLN A 168 -1.29 -16.64 -4.62
C GLN A 168 -1.05 -16.68 -3.11
N ASN A 169 0.15 -16.32 -2.67
CA ASN A 169 0.47 -16.20 -1.24
C ASN A 169 -0.34 -15.10 -0.54
N LYS A 170 -0.50 -13.95 -1.19
CA LYS A 170 -1.33 -12.84 -0.69
C LYS A 170 -2.82 -13.22 -0.59
N LEU A 171 -3.30 -14.02 -1.54
CA LEU A 171 -4.68 -14.51 -1.58
C LEU A 171 -5.04 -15.36 -0.34
N GLN A 172 -4.08 -16.12 0.21
CA GLN A 172 -4.29 -16.97 1.39
C GLN A 172 -4.82 -16.19 2.61
N THR A 173 -4.52 -14.89 2.70
CA THR A 173 -5.04 -14.04 3.79
C THR A 173 -6.57 -13.99 3.79
N MET A 174 -7.19 -13.86 2.62
CA MET A 174 -8.64 -13.78 2.48
C MET A 174 -9.28 -15.15 2.42
N LEU A 175 -8.63 -16.15 1.81
CA LEU A 175 -9.14 -17.53 1.75
C LEU A 175 -9.34 -18.11 3.14
N LYS A 176 -8.44 -17.84 4.09
CA LYS A 176 -8.60 -18.30 5.49
C LYS A 176 -9.85 -17.75 6.17
N VAL A 177 -10.33 -16.58 5.74
CA VAL A 177 -11.56 -15.97 6.27
C VAL A 177 -12.79 -16.60 5.64
N VAL A 178 -12.73 -16.90 4.33
CA VAL A 178 -13.88 -17.42 3.58
C VAL A 178 -14.03 -18.93 3.70
N ALA A 179 -12.93 -19.68 3.79
CA ALA A 179 -12.96 -21.14 3.81
C ALA A 179 -13.91 -21.77 4.86
N PRO A 180 -14.07 -21.23 6.08
CA PRO A 180 -15.05 -21.73 7.03
C PRO A 180 -16.51 -21.48 6.64
N MET A 181 -16.75 -20.66 5.60
CA MET A 181 -18.09 -20.28 5.13
C MET A 181 -18.50 -21.04 3.86
N LEU A 182 -17.57 -21.78 3.25
CA LEU A 182 -17.78 -22.62 2.06
C LEU A 182 -17.99 -24.08 2.47
#